data_e4f406165e268f1dd5becf87dace7684
#
_entry.id   e4f406165e268f1dd5becf87dace7684
#
_cell.length_a   1.000
_cell.length_b   1.000
_cell.length_c   1.000
_cell.angle_alpha   90.00
_cell.angle_beta   90.00
_cell.angle_gamma   90.00
#
_symmetry.space_group_name_H-M   'P 1'
#
loop_
_entity.id
_entity.type
_entity.pdbx_description
1 polymer ?
#
loop_
_entity_poly.entity_id
_entity_poly.type
_entity_poly.pdbx_seq_one_letter_code
_entity_poly.pdbx_strand_id
1 'polypeptide(L)'
;MNTSEYQNLGIKPFKKGLCDLGNNIYCYLQPDGGWGWSNAGLITDGGESLIVDTLFDENLTQEMLQSMKRAEPQGMKNILALVNSHSNGDHCNGNNCVETEEIICSK
;
A
#
# COMPACT_ATOMS: atom_id res chain seq x y z
N MET A 1 23.96 0.50 0.37
CA MET A 1 24.03 -0.03 -1.02
C MET A 1 23.90 1.13 -2.00
N ASN A 2 24.78 1.23 -2.96
CA ASN A 2 24.76 2.30 -3.97
C ASN A 2 23.89 1.90 -5.17
N THR A 3 23.64 2.84 -6.09
CA THR A 3 22.78 2.62 -7.25
C THR A 3 23.26 1.46 -8.14
N SER A 4 24.57 1.30 -8.32
CA SER A 4 25.13 0.22 -9.14
C SER A 4 24.82 -1.16 -8.54
N GLU A 5 24.88 -1.29 -7.23
CA GLU A 5 24.54 -2.53 -6.53
C GLU A 5 23.06 -2.87 -6.69
N TYR A 6 22.17 -1.88 -6.59
CA TYR A 6 20.75 -2.08 -6.84
C TYR A 6 20.49 -2.56 -8.26
N GLN A 7 21.18 -1.98 -9.24
CA GLN A 7 21.02 -2.37 -10.63
C GLN A 7 21.48 -3.81 -10.86
N ASN A 8 22.62 -4.21 -10.27
CA ASN A 8 23.16 -5.56 -10.40
C ASN A 8 22.21 -6.63 -9.80
N LEU A 9 21.45 -6.26 -8.78
CA LEU A 9 20.49 -7.15 -8.15
C LEU A 9 19.09 -7.06 -8.78
N GLY A 10 18.93 -6.26 -9.84
CA GLY A 10 17.61 -6.01 -10.42
C GLY A 10 16.72 -5.09 -9.59
N ILE A 11 17.29 -4.43 -8.59
CA ILE A 11 16.57 -3.52 -7.72
C ILE A 11 16.71 -2.10 -8.25
N LYS A 12 15.59 -1.37 -8.35
CA LYS A 12 15.59 0.02 -8.81
C LYS A 12 15.39 0.96 -7.62
N PRO A 13 16.06 2.13 -7.61
CA PRO A 13 15.76 3.16 -6.63
C PRO A 13 14.28 3.56 -6.70
N PHE A 14 13.69 3.89 -5.56
CA PHE A 14 12.29 4.31 -5.49
C PHE A 14 12.14 5.50 -4.53
N LYS A 15 11.03 6.21 -4.67
CA LYS A 15 10.68 7.35 -3.82
C LYS A 15 9.55 6.99 -2.89
N LYS A 16 9.47 7.67 -1.73
CA LYS A 16 8.32 7.56 -0.87
C LYS A 16 7.04 7.93 -1.64
N GLY A 17 5.99 7.17 -1.44
CA GLY A 17 4.68 7.44 -1.99
C GLY A 17 4.16 6.33 -2.87
N LEU A 18 3.11 6.64 -3.61
CA LEU A 18 2.45 5.67 -4.48
C LEU A 18 3.19 5.54 -5.80
N CYS A 19 3.61 4.33 -6.11
CA CYS A 19 4.32 3.99 -7.35
C CYS A 19 3.43 3.14 -8.24
N ASP A 20 3.19 3.59 -9.48
CA ASP A 20 2.45 2.83 -10.47
C ASP A 20 3.36 1.77 -11.08
N LEU A 21 3.02 0.49 -10.89
CA LEU A 21 3.78 -0.63 -11.43
C LEU A 21 3.28 -1.09 -12.80
N GLY A 22 2.22 -0.46 -13.31
CA GLY A 22 1.55 -0.90 -14.53
C GLY A 22 0.49 -1.97 -14.24
N ASN A 23 -0.33 -2.27 -15.23
CA ASN A 23 -1.37 -3.30 -15.15
C ASN A 23 -2.34 -3.11 -13.97
N ASN A 24 -2.61 -1.84 -13.60
CA ASN A 24 -3.52 -1.49 -12.50
C ASN A 24 -3.03 -1.95 -11.13
N ILE A 25 -1.73 -2.02 -10.94
CA ILE A 25 -1.09 -2.40 -9.68
C ILE A 25 -0.21 -1.26 -9.20
N TYR A 26 -0.33 -0.91 -7.93
CA TYR A 26 0.42 0.16 -7.28
C TYR A 26 1.08 -0.34 -6.01
N CYS A 27 2.21 0.23 -5.69
CA CYS A 27 2.93 0.02 -4.44
C CYS A 27 3.02 1.34 -3.68
N TYR A 28 2.63 1.37 -2.43
CA TYR A 28 2.89 2.52 -1.57
C TYR A 28 4.14 2.25 -0.74
N LEU A 29 5.15 3.09 -0.90
CA LEU A 29 6.48 2.82 -0.40
C LEU A 29 6.93 3.85 0.64
N GLN A 30 7.51 3.35 1.72
CA GLN A 30 8.11 4.16 2.77
C GLN A 30 9.58 3.75 2.89
N PRO A 31 10.51 4.41 2.17
CA PRO A 31 11.80 3.83 1.81
C PRO A 31 12.94 3.97 2.81
N ASP A 32 12.79 4.70 3.91
CA ASP A 32 13.94 5.00 4.75
C ASP A 32 14.36 3.84 5.67
N GLY A 33 13.55 2.79 5.77
CA GLY A 33 13.87 1.63 6.61
C GLY A 33 13.83 1.90 8.10
N GLY A 34 13.30 3.04 8.52
CA GLY A 34 13.16 3.38 9.93
C GLY A 34 12.12 2.53 10.65
N TRP A 35 12.12 2.63 11.97
CA TRP A 35 11.16 1.89 12.79
C TRP A 35 9.72 2.32 12.49
N GLY A 36 8.85 1.33 12.35
CA GLY A 36 7.44 1.58 12.05
C GLY A 36 7.14 1.85 10.57
N TRP A 37 8.14 1.86 9.70
CA TRP A 37 7.92 2.02 8.26
C TRP A 37 7.59 0.67 7.62
N SER A 38 6.57 0.68 6.76
CA SER A 38 6.10 -0.50 6.04
C SER A 38 5.60 -0.08 4.66
N ASN A 39 5.29 -1.06 3.84
CA ASN A 39 4.77 -0.83 2.49
C ASN A 39 3.38 -1.44 2.37
N ALA A 40 2.63 -0.96 1.39
CA ALA A 40 1.28 -1.46 1.11
C ALA A 40 1.07 -1.55 -0.39
N GLY A 41 -0.02 -2.16 -0.80
CA GLY A 41 -0.34 -2.35 -2.21
C GLY A 41 -1.77 -1.98 -2.54
N LEU A 42 -1.99 -1.63 -3.81
CA LEU A 42 -3.32 -1.36 -4.36
C LEU A 42 -3.44 -2.07 -5.69
N ILE A 43 -4.51 -2.81 -5.85
CA ILE A 43 -4.87 -3.47 -7.12
C ILE A 43 -6.23 -2.94 -7.52
N THR A 44 -6.37 -2.51 -8.78
CA THR A 44 -7.64 -1.98 -9.29
C THR A 44 -8.07 -2.74 -10.53
N ASP A 45 -9.39 -2.81 -10.74
CA ASP A 45 -9.97 -3.37 -11.95
C ASP A 45 -11.41 -2.92 -12.08
N GLY A 46 -11.76 -2.33 -13.24
CA GLY A 46 -13.14 -2.01 -13.57
C GLY A 46 -13.85 -1.09 -12.57
N GLY A 47 -13.13 -0.18 -11.92
CA GLY A 47 -13.71 0.73 -10.94
C GLY A 47 -13.83 0.15 -9.53
N GLU A 48 -13.21 -1.00 -9.29
CA GLU A 48 -13.14 -1.64 -7.98
C GLU A 48 -11.70 -1.76 -7.54
N SER A 49 -11.46 -1.97 -6.25
CA SER A 49 -10.10 -2.09 -5.74
C SER A 49 -9.97 -3.09 -4.61
N LEU A 50 -8.73 -3.50 -4.40
CA LEU A 50 -8.30 -4.33 -3.29
C LEU A 50 -7.03 -3.70 -2.72
N ILE A 51 -6.99 -3.53 -1.41
CA ILE A 51 -5.82 -2.99 -0.72
C ILE A 51 -5.11 -4.11 0.03
N VAL A 52 -3.79 -4.15 -0.08
CA VAL A 52 -2.94 -5.09 0.66
C VAL A 52 -2.20 -4.31 1.72
N ASP A 53 -2.51 -4.55 2.97
CA ASP A 53 -1.97 -3.93 4.17
C ASP A 53 -2.35 -2.45 4.35
N THR A 54 -2.33 -2.00 5.58
CA THR A 54 -2.33 -0.61 6.00
C THR A 54 -0.97 -0.32 6.65
N LEU A 55 -0.85 0.78 7.36
CA LEU A 55 0.44 1.23 7.87
C LEU A 55 0.46 1.27 9.41
N PHE A 56 1.54 1.79 9.96
CA PHE A 56 1.80 1.75 11.40
C PHE A 56 0.75 2.48 12.24
N ASP A 57 0.19 3.58 11.71
CA ASP A 57 -0.83 4.34 12.41
C ASP A 57 -1.88 4.92 11.46
N GLU A 58 -2.88 5.56 12.03
CA GLU A 58 -3.99 6.14 11.26
C GLU A 58 -3.53 7.29 10.37
N ASN A 59 -2.63 8.14 10.86
CA ASN A 59 -2.16 9.29 10.09
C ASN A 59 -1.42 8.85 8.82
N LEU A 60 -0.52 7.90 8.95
CA LEU A 60 0.21 7.33 7.80
C LEU A 60 -0.75 6.65 6.83
N THR A 61 -1.71 5.91 7.34
CA THR A 61 -2.71 5.22 6.52
C THR A 61 -3.60 6.20 5.77
N GLN A 62 -4.04 7.28 6.41
CA GLN A 62 -4.83 8.31 5.74
C GLN A 62 -4.05 8.99 4.61
N GLU A 63 -2.78 9.28 4.83
CA GLU A 63 -1.90 9.83 3.79
C GLU A 63 -1.82 8.88 2.58
N MET A 64 -1.63 7.59 2.84
CA MET A 64 -1.64 6.56 1.81
C MET A 64 -2.96 6.51 1.04
N LEU A 65 -4.08 6.48 1.77
CA LEU A 65 -5.41 6.40 1.15
C LEU A 65 -5.70 7.62 0.29
N GLN A 66 -5.26 8.81 0.69
CA GLN A 66 -5.39 10.02 -0.13
C GLN A 66 -4.60 9.91 -1.43
N SER A 67 -3.39 9.38 -1.39
CA SER A 67 -2.60 9.12 -2.60
C SER A 67 -3.29 8.14 -3.53
N MET A 68 -3.86 7.09 -2.98
CA MET A 68 -4.61 6.09 -3.75
C MET A 68 -5.88 6.69 -4.38
N LYS A 69 -6.60 7.54 -3.65
CA LYS A 69 -7.79 8.23 -4.17
C LYS A 69 -7.46 9.16 -5.33
N ARG A 70 -6.32 9.83 -5.28
CA ARG A 70 -5.89 10.69 -6.39
C ARG A 70 -5.56 9.88 -7.63
N ALA A 71 -4.95 8.71 -7.46
CA ALA A 71 -4.58 7.84 -8.58
C ALA A 71 -5.78 7.09 -9.16
N GLU A 72 -6.68 6.61 -8.31
CA GLU A 72 -7.81 5.76 -8.70
C GLU A 72 -9.11 6.23 -8.02
N PRO A 73 -9.68 7.36 -8.47
CA PRO A 73 -10.86 7.91 -7.80
C PRO A 73 -12.06 6.97 -7.77
N GLN A 74 -12.29 6.23 -8.87
CA GLN A 74 -13.42 5.31 -8.94
C GLN A 74 -13.16 4.03 -8.16
N GLY A 75 -11.96 3.45 -8.31
CA GLY A 75 -11.59 2.23 -7.60
C GLY A 75 -11.65 2.40 -6.10
N MET A 76 -11.24 3.55 -5.60
CA MET A 76 -11.22 3.83 -4.16
C MET A 76 -12.61 4.11 -3.57
N LYS A 77 -13.63 4.28 -4.40
CA LYS A 77 -15.03 4.32 -3.94
C LYS A 77 -15.61 2.93 -3.70
N ASN A 78 -15.00 1.92 -4.27
CA ASN A 78 -15.48 0.53 -4.24
C ASN A 78 -14.34 -0.40 -3.82
N ILE A 79 -13.92 -0.29 -2.58
CA ILE A 79 -12.88 -1.15 -2.01
C ILE A 79 -13.54 -2.47 -1.59
N LEU A 80 -13.32 -3.52 -2.37
CA LEU A 80 -13.95 -4.83 -2.14
C LEU A 80 -13.37 -5.53 -0.92
N ALA A 81 -12.07 -5.40 -0.70
CA ALA A 81 -11.41 -6.05 0.40
C ALA A 81 -10.11 -5.34 0.79
N LEU A 82 -9.79 -5.45 2.06
CA LEU A 82 -8.47 -5.17 2.61
C LEU A 82 -7.88 -6.51 3.06
N VAL A 83 -6.71 -6.85 2.55
CA VAL A 83 -6.00 -8.09 2.91
C VAL A 83 -4.79 -7.72 3.75
N ASN A 84 -4.69 -8.25 4.95
CA ASN A 84 -3.49 -8.10 5.77
C ASN A 84 -2.56 -9.28 5.52
N SER A 85 -1.32 -8.99 5.15
CA SER A 85 -0.32 -10.01 4.89
C SER A 85 0.08 -10.76 6.15
N HIS A 86 0.09 -10.05 7.28
CA HIS A 86 0.39 -10.62 8.60
C HIS A 86 -0.11 -9.67 9.70
N SER A 87 0.06 -10.04 10.97
CA SER A 87 -0.57 -9.36 12.10
C SER A 87 0.28 -8.26 12.74
N ASN A 88 1.47 -7.99 12.25
CA ASN A 88 2.31 -6.94 12.81
C ASN A 88 1.64 -5.56 12.64
N GLY A 89 1.73 -4.73 13.67
CA GLY A 89 1.00 -3.47 13.72
C GLY A 89 1.31 -2.52 12.57
N ASP A 90 2.54 -2.50 12.09
CA ASP A 90 2.96 -1.67 10.97
C ASP A 90 2.29 -2.05 9.63
N HIS A 91 1.51 -3.12 9.62
CA HIS A 91 0.73 -3.57 8.47
C HIS A 91 -0.78 -3.62 8.71
N CYS A 92 -1.25 -3.33 9.91
CA CYS A 92 -2.69 -3.43 10.21
C CYS A 92 -3.25 -2.37 11.15
N ASN A 93 -2.43 -1.51 11.74
CA ASN A 93 -2.92 -0.50 12.69
C ASN A 93 -3.81 0.56 12.06
N GLY A 94 -3.81 0.69 10.74
CA GLY A 94 -4.69 1.60 10.02
C GLY A 94 -5.93 0.94 9.42
N ASN A 95 -6.23 -0.30 9.75
CA ASN A 95 -7.35 -1.02 9.16
C ASN A 95 -8.69 -0.30 9.30
N ASN A 96 -8.90 0.38 10.42
CA ASN A 96 -10.14 1.12 10.67
C ASN A 96 -10.32 2.36 9.78
N CYS A 97 -9.28 2.78 9.08
CA CYS A 97 -9.36 3.90 8.13
C CYS A 97 -9.92 3.48 6.77
N VAL A 98 -9.96 2.18 6.49
CA VAL A 98 -10.35 1.66 5.17
C VAL A 98 -11.84 1.33 5.18
N GLU A 99 -12.60 2.01 4.31
CA GLU A 99 -14.01 1.70 4.10
C GLU A 99 -14.12 0.57 3.08
N THR A 100 -14.31 -0.63 3.56
CA THR A 100 -14.32 -1.84 2.74
C THR A 100 -15.45 -2.79 3.15
N GLU A 101 -15.82 -3.67 2.23
CA GLU A 101 -16.83 -4.69 2.48
C GLU A 101 -16.31 -5.79 3.40
N GLU A 102 -15.00 -6.11 3.33
CA GLU A 102 -14.43 -7.12 4.21
C GLU A 102 -12.94 -6.91 4.44
N ILE A 103 -12.48 -7.41 5.57
CA ILE A 103 -11.06 -7.46 5.92
C ILE A 103 -10.67 -8.94 6.01
N ILE A 104 -9.66 -9.32 5.24
CA ILE A 104 -9.18 -10.70 5.15
C ILE A 104 -7.81 -10.78 5.80
N CYS A 105 -7.64 -11.71 6.74
CA CYS A 105 -6.37 -11.94 7.40
C CYS A 105 -6.26 -13.41 7.81
N SER A 106 -5.03 -13.84 8.10
CA SER A 106 -4.84 -15.18 8.68
C SER A 106 -5.27 -15.21 10.14
N LYS A 107 -5.56 -16.39 10.63
CA LYS A 107 -5.87 -16.60 12.05
C LYS A 107 -4.62 -16.48 12.92
#